data_62bfcc2d3ddff26b883074ac9e6b91c9
#
_entry.id   62bfcc2d3ddff26b883074ac9e6b91c9
#
_cell.length_a   1.000
_cell.length_b   1.000
_cell.length_c   1.000
_cell.angle_alpha   90.00
_cell.angle_beta   90.00
_cell.angle_gamma   90.00
#
_symmetry.space_group_name_H-M   'P 1'
#
loop_
_entity.id
_entity.type
_entity.pdbx_description
1 polymer ?
#
loop_
_entity_poly.entity_id
_entity_poly.type
_entity_poly.pdbx_seq_one_letter_code
_entity_poly.pdbx_strand_id
1 'polypeptide(L)'
;MKDALNGTFVKTLTTLVGLTLVMSCVVKKKKSESRWMARSPRRRGMETFFLGYGAFWIVCFGLIVGMKWFLWFDKIHYIIVCVGLSLPLLLQPILAPGLTSDSDVTLWSRYSFKANVWIAIFSFIGNYWYTHYFYSVLKAQYTFPSWDFNGVPIAMFFATHFYFTFYHALSNMVIRKIVTSYDYTNTRTIFLATVIVLMSYVTAYMETLTISGFTCYTFKDRGMVYALGSAFYGIYFIVSFPMFFRFDERKTLWNSIVESLATGMMVLLLLDFVRVCVVGEDLSIRLLRPCKSDASLTCAPFTGKYC
;
A
#
# COMPACT_ATOMS: atom_id res chain seq x y z
N MET A 1 8.09 25.18 12.88
CA MET A 1 8.30 23.98 12.01
C MET A 1 7.02 23.13 11.87
N LYS A 2 6.28 22.79 12.97
CA LYS A 2 4.99 22.03 12.89
C LYS A 2 3.93 22.74 12.03
N ASP A 3 3.78 24.04 12.17
CA ASP A 3 2.80 24.83 11.41
C ASP A 3 3.16 24.94 9.93
N ALA A 4 4.45 24.99 9.61
CA ALA A 4 4.91 25.01 8.22
C ALA A 4 4.67 23.67 7.50
N LEU A 5 4.85 22.53 8.18
CA LEU A 5 4.63 21.19 7.62
C LEU A 5 3.14 20.85 7.48
N ASN A 6 2.30 21.24 8.45
CA ASN A 6 0.85 21.21 8.31
C ASN A 6 0.40 22.08 7.15
N GLY A 7 0.99 23.28 7.00
CA GLY A 7 0.75 24.16 5.87
C GLY A 7 1.14 23.54 4.52
N THR A 8 2.23 22.78 4.47
CA THR A 8 2.65 22.06 3.25
C THR A 8 1.67 20.96 2.86
N PHE A 9 1.22 20.15 3.82
CA PHE A 9 0.21 19.14 3.57
C PHE A 9 -1.07 19.75 3.01
N VAL A 10 -1.61 20.77 3.69
CA VAL A 10 -2.86 21.44 3.28
C VAL A 10 -2.70 22.06 1.88
N LYS A 11 -1.59 22.72 1.60
CA LYS A 11 -1.29 23.29 0.27
C LYS A 11 -1.25 22.19 -0.80
N THR A 12 -0.53 21.10 -0.57
CA THR A 12 -0.43 19.98 -1.53
C THR A 12 -1.80 19.37 -1.80
N LEU A 13 -2.57 19.08 -0.77
CA LEU A 13 -3.91 18.51 -0.91
C LEU A 13 -4.85 19.47 -1.65
N THR A 14 -4.88 20.74 -1.25
CA THR A 14 -5.73 21.78 -1.88
C THR A 14 -5.36 21.94 -3.37
N THR A 15 -4.06 21.92 -3.70
CA THR A 15 -3.59 22.02 -5.09
C THR A 15 -4.04 20.81 -5.91
N LEU A 16 -3.87 19.59 -5.38
CA LEU A 16 -4.28 18.36 -6.07
C LEU A 16 -5.80 18.28 -6.26
N VAL A 17 -6.56 18.66 -5.23
CA VAL A 17 -8.04 18.72 -5.31
C VAL A 17 -8.46 19.78 -6.32
N GLY A 18 -7.91 20.99 -6.24
CA GLY A 18 -8.21 22.08 -7.19
C GLY A 18 -7.90 21.69 -8.63
N LEU A 19 -6.73 21.11 -8.88
CA LEU A 19 -6.35 20.60 -10.20
C LEU A 19 -7.31 19.51 -10.70
N THR A 20 -7.69 18.57 -9.81
CA THR A 20 -8.65 17.50 -10.14
C THR A 20 -10.02 18.09 -10.52
N LEU A 21 -10.50 19.09 -9.81
CA LEU A 21 -11.77 19.77 -10.09
C LEU A 21 -11.71 20.50 -11.45
N VAL A 22 -10.67 21.30 -11.68
CA VAL A 22 -10.47 22.00 -12.96
C VAL A 22 -10.42 21.00 -14.11
N MET A 23 -9.61 19.94 -13.99
CA MET A 23 -9.52 18.92 -15.02
C MET A 23 -10.84 18.21 -15.27
N SER A 24 -11.65 17.96 -14.23
CA SER A 24 -12.98 17.33 -14.38
C SER A 24 -13.95 18.16 -15.22
N CYS A 25 -13.78 19.49 -15.24
CA CYS A 25 -14.60 20.42 -16.04
C CYS A 25 -14.12 20.46 -17.52
N VAL A 26 -12.84 20.26 -17.75
CA VAL A 26 -12.23 20.37 -19.11
C VAL A 26 -12.31 19.07 -19.89
N VAL A 27 -12.32 17.91 -19.21
CA VAL A 27 -12.30 16.60 -19.87
C VAL A 27 -13.64 16.30 -20.54
N LYS A 28 -13.59 15.95 -21.83
CA LYS A 28 -14.77 15.64 -22.62
C LYS A 28 -15.43 14.35 -22.16
N LYS A 29 -16.70 14.43 -21.78
CA LYS A 29 -17.51 13.28 -21.38
C LYS A 29 -17.85 12.40 -22.57
N LYS A 30 -17.75 11.10 -22.36
CA LYS A 30 -18.14 10.08 -23.33
C LYS A 30 -19.67 9.89 -23.31
N LYS A 31 -20.27 9.66 -24.48
CA LYS A 31 -21.70 9.31 -24.56
C LYS A 31 -22.03 7.88 -24.13
N SER A 32 -21.01 7.03 -23.90
CA SER A 32 -21.20 5.64 -23.48
C SER A 32 -21.47 5.50 -21.98
N GLU A 33 -21.95 4.32 -21.59
CA GLU A 33 -22.25 3.97 -20.20
C GLU A 33 -21.01 4.06 -19.29
N SER A 34 -21.10 4.89 -18.27
CA SER A 34 -20.09 5.06 -17.23
C SER A 34 -20.26 4.01 -16.12
N ARG A 35 -19.15 3.39 -15.68
CA ARG A 35 -19.21 2.26 -14.74
C ARG A 35 -18.16 2.36 -13.65
N TRP A 36 -18.58 1.94 -12.44
CA TRP A 36 -17.71 1.76 -11.30
C TRP A 36 -17.09 0.35 -11.26
N MET A 37 -17.91 -0.67 -11.50
CA MET A 37 -17.53 -2.07 -11.39
C MET A 37 -17.12 -2.68 -12.74
N ALA A 38 -16.36 -3.75 -12.70
CA ALA A 38 -15.97 -4.48 -13.90
C ALA A 38 -17.17 -5.12 -14.60
N ARG A 39 -17.08 -5.31 -15.93
CA ARG A 39 -18.10 -6.07 -16.70
C ARG A 39 -18.03 -7.56 -16.41
N SER A 40 -16.81 -8.07 -16.36
CA SER A 40 -16.58 -9.47 -16.11
C SER A 40 -17.08 -9.86 -14.71
N PRO A 41 -17.85 -10.97 -14.58
CA PRO A 41 -18.34 -11.45 -13.30
C PRO A 41 -17.21 -11.74 -12.30
N ARG A 42 -16.13 -12.38 -12.72
CA ARG A 42 -15.00 -12.76 -11.86
C ARG A 42 -14.27 -11.53 -11.29
N ARG A 43 -13.93 -10.58 -12.16
CA ARG A 43 -13.27 -9.36 -11.70
C ARG A 43 -14.19 -8.53 -10.81
N ARG A 44 -15.47 -8.40 -11.18
CA ARG A 44 -16.47 -7.73 -10.36
C ARG A 44 -16.66 -8.42 -9.01
N GLY A 45 -16.77 -9.75 -9.01
CA GLY A 45 -16.90 -10.54 -7.80
C GLY A 45 -15.73 -10.34 -6.85
N MET A 46 -14.49 -10.41 -7.36
CA MET A 46 -13.29 -10.16 -6.58
C MET A 46 -13.28 -8.72 -6.00
N GLU A 47 -13.54 -7.70 -6.83
CA GLU A 47 -13.57 -6.31 -6.38
C GLU A 47 -14.65 -6.09 -5.31
N THR A 48 -15.84 -6.66 -5.49
CA THR A 48 -16.93 -6.60 -4.49
C THR A 48 -16.54 -7.28 -3.20
N PHE A 49 -15.91 -8.46 -3.29
CA PHE A 49 -15.44 -9.19 -2.10
C PHE A 49 -14.37 -8.40 -1.34
N PHE A 50 -13.37 -7.88 -2.03
CA PHE A 50 -12.30 -7.08 -1.39
C PHE A 50 -12.83 -5.81 -0.72
N LEU A 51 -13.79 -5.13 -1.35
CA LEU A 51 -14.40 -3.92 -0.78
C LEU A 51 -15.30 -4.24 0.41
N GLY A 52 -16.15 -5.26 0.30
CA GLY A 52 -17.01 -5.69 1.40
C GLY A 52 -16.21 -6.18 2.60
N TYR A 53 -15.18 -6.98 2.34
CA TYR A 53 -14.25 -7.42 3.38
C TYR A 53 -13.43 -6.25 3.96
N GLY A 54 -13.12 -5.27 3.12
CA GLY A 54 -12.51 -4.02 3.54
C GLY A 54 -13.33 -3.29 4.60
N ALA A 55 -14.63 -3.15 4.38
CA ALA A 55 -15.54 -2.57 5.36
C ALA A 55 -15.54 -3.37 6.68
N PHE A 56 -15.50 -4.71 6.60
CA PHE A 56 -15.45 -5.58 7.78
C PHE A 56 -14.19 -5.36 8.62
N TRP A 57 -12.99 -5.42 8.02
CA TRP A 57 -11.76 -5.25 8.79
C TRP A 57 -11.59 -3.82 9.32
N ILE A 58 -12.11 -2.80 8.61
CA ILE A 58 -12.11 -1.40 9.10
C ILE A 58 -12.94 -1.30 10.39
N VAL A 59 -14.09 -1.95 10.46
CA VAL A 59 -14.89 -2.01 11.69
C VAL A 59 -14.15 -2.72 12.80
N CYS A 60 -13.53 -3.88 12.51
CA CYS A 60 -12.72 -4.61 13.50
C CYS A 60 -11.58 -3.75 14.07
N PHE A 61 -10.83 -3.09 13.21
CA PHE A 61 -9.77 -2.17 13.65
C PHE A 61 -10.33 -0.96 14.41
N GLY A 62 -11.43 -0.39 13.95
CA GLY A 62 -12.10 0.69 14.63
C GLY A 62 -12.50 0.33 16.06
N LEU A 63 -12.99 -0.90 16.28
CA LEU A 63 -13.30 -1.41 17.61
C LEU A 63 -12.03 -1.61 18.46
N ILE A 64 -10.99 -2.24 17.91
CA ILE A 64 -9.71 -2.44 18.62
C ILE A 64 -9.12 -1.10 19.08
N VAL A 65 -9.18 -0.08 18.21
CA VAL A 65 -8.66 1.25 18.50
C VAL A 65 -9.55 1.99 19.48
N GLY A 66 -10.85 2.04 19.22
CA GLY A 66 -11.81 2.78 20.03
C GLY A 66 -11.88 2.26 21.46
N MET A 67 -11.81 0.94 21.64
CA MET A 67 -11.79 0.28 22.95
C MET A 67 -10.37 0.15 23.54
N LYS A 68 -9.35 0.63 22.83
CA LYS A 68 -7.94 0.60 23.25
C LYS A 68 -7.43 -0.82 23.58
N TRP A 69 -7.99 -1.85 22.94
CA TRP A 69 -7.56 -3.24 23.16
C TRP A 69 -6.09 -3.46 22.82
N PHE A 70 -5.55 -2.72 21.85
CA PHE A 70 -4.14 -2.78 21.44
C PHE A 70 -3.16 -2.52 22.62
N LEU A 71 -3.59 -1.87 23.71
CA LEU A 71 -2.76 -1.64 24.90
C LEU A 71 -2.49 -2.93 25.68
N TRP A 72 -3.34 -3.94 25.51
CA TRP A 72 -3.26 -5.24 26.19
C TRP A 72 -2.65 -6.33 25.29
N PHE A 73 -2.38 -5.99 24.03
CA PHE A 73 -1.88 -6.95 23.06
C PHE A 73 -0.41 -7.26 23.31
N ASP A 74 -0.10 -8.54 23.40
CA ASP A 74 1.25 -9.07 23.30
C ASP A 74 1.58 -9.51 21.87
N LYS A 75 2.75 -10.12 21.66
CA LYS A 75 3.20 -10.61 20.35
C LYS A 75 2.21 -11.58 19.70
N ILE A 76 1.57 -12.43 20.50
CA ILE A 76 0.62 -13.45 20.01
C ILE A 76 -0.67 -12.78 19.54
N HIS A 77 -1.21 -11.84 20.32
CA HIS A 77 -2.43 -11.11 19.96
C HIS A 77 -2.27 -10.35 18.63
N TYR A 78 -1.15 -9.65 18.42
CA TYR A 78 -0.89 -8.97 17.16
C TYR A 78 -0.85 -9.95 15.98
N ILE A 79 -0.20 -11.11 16.12
CA ILE A 79 -0.18 -12.15 15.09
C ILE A 79 -1.60 -12.70 14.84
N ILE A 80 -2.33 -13.06 15.87
CA ILE A 80 -3.67 -13.63 15.74
C ILE A 80 -4.60 -12.65 15.02
N VAL A 81 -4.59 -11.37 15.38
CA VAL A 81 -5.43 -10.36 14.74
C VAL A 81 -5.03 -10.17 13.27
N CYS A 82 -3.75 -9.95 13.00
CA CYS A 82 -3.31 -9.65 11.63
C CYS A 82 -3.42 -10.87 10.70
N VAL A 83 -3.05 -12.06 11.16
CA VAL A 83 -3.23 -13.31 10.40
C VAL A 83 -4.71 -13.61 10.24
N GLY A 84 -5.51 -13.52 11.32
CA GLY A 84 -6.95 -13.78 11.29
C GLY A 84 -7.70 -12.88 10.31
N LEU A 85 -7.31 -11.63 10.17
CA LEU A 85 -7.89 -10.71 9.18
C LEU A 85 -7.34 -10.93 7.76
N SER A 86 -6.16 -11.53 7.58
CA SER A 86 -5.63 -11.86 6.25
C SER A 86 -6.13 -13.19 5.72
N LEU A 87 -6.34 -14.19 6.59
CA LEU A 87 -6.71 -15.55 6.21
C LEU A 87 -7.96 -15.64 5.34
N PRO A 88 -9.08 -14.94 5.63
CA PRO A 88 -10.27 -15.03 4.77
C PRO A 88 -10.00 -14.57 3.34
N LEU A 89 -9.15 -13.57 3.13
CA LEU A 89 -8.76 -13.09 1.80
C LEU A 89 -7.92 -14.13 1.06
N LEU A 90 -6.93 -14.74 1.76
CA LEU A 90 -6.02 -15.73 1.20
C LEU A 90 -6.73 -17.06 0.93
N LEU A 91 -7.65 -17.46 1.79
CA LEU A 91 -8.36 -18.74 1.70
C LEU A 91 -9.62 -18.68 0.82
N GLN A 92 -10.22 -17.50 0.62
CA GLN A 92 -11.43 -17.35 -0.18
C GLN A 92 -11.31 -17.97 -1.58
N PRO A 93 -10.21 -17.75 -2.35
CA PRO A 93 -10.09 -18.36 -3.67
C PRO A 93 -10.04 -19.89 -3.64
N ILE A 94 -9.69 -20.49 -2.52
CA ILE A 94 -9.57 -21.94 -2.33
C ILE A 94 -10.89 -22.52 -1.84
N LEU A 95 -11.42 -21.97 -0.73
CA LEU A 95 -12.54 -22.54 0.01
C LEU A 95 -13.92 -22.06 -0.49
N ALA A 96 -14.00 -20.84 -1.00
CA ALA A 96 -15.26 -20.21 -1.39
C ALA A 96 -15.17 -19.47 -2.74
N PRO A 97 -14.72 -20.13 -3.83
CA PRO A 97 -14.55 -19.47 -5.13
C PRO A 97 -15.85 -18.94 -5.73
N GLY A 98 -16.99 -19.44 -5.30
CA GLY A 98 -18.32 -18.97 -5.72
C GLY A 98 -18.59 -17.51 -5.36
N LEU A 99 -18.01 -17.00 -4.26
CA LEU A 99 -18.15 -15.60 -3.86
C LEU A 99 -17.58 -14.63 -4.90
N THR A 100 -16.65 -15.09 -5.72
CA THR A 100 -15.98 -14.29 -6.77
C THR A 100 -16.29 -14.79 -8.19
N SER A 101 -17.29 -15.66 -8.33
CA SER A 101 -17.66 -16.27 -9.62
C SER A 101 -16.50 -17.03 -10.30
N ASP A 102 -15.65 -17.67 -9.52
CA ASP A 102 -14.45 -18.39 -9.99
C ASP A 102 -14.60 -19.92 -9.86
N SER A 103 -15.80 -20.44 -9.53
CA SER A 103 -16.02 -21.88 -9.24
C SER A 103 -15.79 -22.80 -10.43
N ASP A 104 -15.97 -22.30 -11.64
CA ASP A 104 -15.92 -23.04 -12.90
C ASP A 104 -14.50 -23.25 -13.46
N VAL A 105 -13.48 -22.73 -12.79
CA VAL A 105 -12.08 -22.81 -13.23
C VAL A 105 -11.18 -23.35 -12.14
N THR A 106 -10.03 -23.89 -12.56
CA THR A 106 -8.98 -24.40 -11.65
C THR A 106 -8.40 -23.29 -10.81
N LEU A 107 -7.89 -23.62 -9.63
CA LEU A 107 -7.30 -22.65 -8.68
C LEU A 107 -6.33 -21.67 -9.33
N TRP A 108 -5.39 -22.18 -10.15
CA TRP A 108 -4.36 -21.38 -10.81
C TRP A 108 -4.89 -20.41 -11.87
N SER A 109 -6.12 -20.67 -12.34
CA SER A 109 -6.82 -19.82 -13.33
C SER A 109 -7.79 -18.84 -12.68
N ARG A 110 -8.13 -19.01 -11.40
CA ARG A 110 -9.04 -18.11 -10.66
C ARG A 110 -8.49 -16.70 -10.60
N TYR A 111 -9.31 -15.74 -11.00
CA TYR A 111 -8.89 -14.34 -10.98
C TYR A 111 -8.62 -13.84 -9.55
N SER A 112 -9.48 -14.22 -8.60
CA SER A 112 -9.32 -13.88 -7.19
C SER A 112 -8.02 -14.45 -6.60
N PHE A 113 -7.61 -15.68 -6.98
CA PHE A 113 -6.35 -16.26 -6.55
C PHE A 113 -5.14 -15.49 -7.11
N LYS A 114 -5.15 -15.23 -8.41
CA LYS A 114 -4.08 -14.48 -9.08
C LYS A 114 -3.94 -13.06 -8.53
N ALA A 115 -5.06 -12.40 -8.23
CA ALA A 115 -5.07 -11.06 -7.61
C ALA A 115 -4.51 -11.08 -6.19
N ASN A 116 -4.86 -12.08 -5.37
CA ASN A 116 -4.28 -12.27 -4.04
C ASN A 116 -2.78 -12.52 -4.10
N VAL A 117 -2.30 -13.36 -5.02
CA VAL A 117 -0.86 -13.61 -5.23
C VAL A 117 -0.15 -12.32 -5.62
N TRP A 118 -0.72 -11.52 -6.54
CA TRP A 118 -0.16 -10.25 -6.94
C TRP A 118 0.02 -9.31 -5.74
N ILE A 119 -1.03 -9.14 -4.94
CA ILE A 119 -1.00 -8.27 -3.76
C ILE A 119 -0.09 -8.84 -2.67
N ALA A 120 -0.08 -10.16 -2.45
CA ALA A 120 0.76 -10.79 -1.43
C ALA A 120 2.25 -10.56 -1.71
N ILE A 121 2.69 -10.71 -2.96
CA ILE A 121 4.08 -10.45 -3.36
C ILE A 121 4.40 -8.97 -3.20
N PHE A 122 3.52 -8.08 -3.68
CA PHE A 122 3.74 -6.64 -3.60
C PHE A 122 3.81 -6.14 -2.15
N SER A 123 2.89 -6.59 -1.30
CA SER A 123 2.87 -6.23 0.12
C SER A 123 4.06 -6.81 0.88
N PHE A 124 4.50 -8.04 0.52
CA PHE A 124 5.70 -8.64 1.08
C PHE A 124 6.94 -7.80 0.78
N ILE A 125 7.14 -7.41 -0.49
CA ILE A 125 8.26 -6.55 -0.91
C ILE A 125 8.20 -5.22 -0.16
N GLY A 126 6.99 -4.66 0.00
CA GLY A 126 6.76 -3.44 0.76
C GLY A 126 7.28 -3.52 2.18
N ASN A 127 6.91 -4.56 2.91
CA ASN A 127 7.37 -4.73 4.29
C ASN A 127 8.85 -5.08 4.37
N TYR A 128 9.32 -5.98 3.48
CA TYR A 128 10.69 -6.47 3.55
C TYR A 128 11.74 -5.39 3.26
N TRP A 129 11.49 -4.49 2.31
CA TRP A 129 12.46 -3.47 1.90
C TRP A 129 12.03 -2.03 2.19
N TYR A 130 10.79 -1.66 1.84
CA TYR A 130 10.41 -0.26 1.88
C TYR A 130 10.18 0.26 3.30
N THR A 131 9.89 -0.61 4.25
CA THR A 131 9.84 -0.23 5.67
C THR A 131 11.17 0.33 6.16
N HIS A 132 12.29 -0.05 5.55
CA HIS A 132 13.59 0.55 5.89
C HIS A 132 13.71 2.03 5.49
N TYR A 133 12.98 2.48 4.45
CA TYR A 133 12.86 3.92 4.16
C TYR A 133 12.05 4.64 5.24
N PHE A 134 11.01 4.00 5.75
CA PHE A 134 10.25 4.51 6.88
C PHE A 134 11.16 4.69 8.12
N TYR A 135 12.03 3.74 8.38
CA TYR A 135 13.01 3.84 9.48
C TYR A 135 14.10 4.86 9.20
N SER A 136 14.72 4.82 8.03
CA SER A 136 15.91 5.63 7.73
C SER A 136 15.57 7.08 7.39
N VAL A 137 14.56 7.32 6.57
CA VAL A 137 14.19 8.65 6.08
C VAL A 137 13.28 9.37 7.08
N LEU A 138 12.21 8.71 7.53
CA LEU A 138 11.20 9.32 8.39
C LEU A 138 11.55 9.22 9.88
N LYS A 139 12.59 8.44 10.23
CA LYS A 139 12.99 8.17 11.62
C LYS A 139 11.80 7.70 12.47
N ALA A 140 10.94 6.89 11.84
CA ALA A 140 9.79 6.27 12.47
C ALA A 140 10.14 4.83 12.88
N GLN A 141 9.51 4.30 13.92
CA GLN A 141 9.77 2.95 14.41
C GLN A 141 8.47 2.34 14.95
N TYR A 142 8.34 1.02 14.79
CA TYR A 142 7.32 0.23 15.49
C TYR A 142 7.75 0.03 16.95
N THR A 143 6.81 0.20 17.87
CA THR A 143 7.05 0.06 19.31
C THR A 143 6.15 -0.99 19.98
N PHE A 144 5.29 -1.64 19.24
CA PHE A 144 4.45 -2.71 19.77
C PHE A 144 5.22 -4.04 19.87
N PRO A 145 4.87 -4.92 20.82
CA PRO A 145 5.49 -6.23 20.97
C PRO A 145 5.32 -7.07 19.68
N SER A 146 6.43 -7.56 19.11
CA SER A 146 6.38 -8.37 17.90
C SER A 146 7.54 -9.36 17.82
N TRP A 147 7.39 -10.36 16.96
CA TRP A 147 8.51 -11.04 16.34
C TRP A 147 8.79 -10.34 15.02
N ASP A 148 10.07 -10.22 14.68
CA ASP A 148 10.49 -9.44 13.52
C ASP A 148 11.11 -10.34 12.47
N PHE A 149 10.86 -9.99 11.21
CA PHE A 149 11.52 -10.54 10.06
C PHE A 149 12.17 -9.39 9.27
N ASN A 150 13.49 -9.46 9.12
CA ASN A 150 14.28 -8.35 8.55
C ASN A 150 14.05 -7.01 9.28
N GLY A 151 13.94 -7.03 10.62
CA GLY A 151 13.68 -5.83 11.44
C GLY A 151 12.28 -5.23 11.28
N VAL A 152 11.36 -5.96 10.66
CA VAL A 152 9.95 -5.54 10.48
C VAL A 152 9.05 -6.52 11.21
N PRO A 153 8.07 -6.03 12.01
CA PRO A 153 7.13 -6.89 12.70
C PRO A 153 6.40 -7.86 11.77
N ILE A 154 6.42 -9.16 12.07
CA ILE A 154 5.78 -10.19 11.24
C ILE A 154 4.29 -9.90 11.04
N ALA A 155 3.61 -9.38 12.07
CA ALA A 155 2.22 -8.99 11.98
C ALA A 155 1.93 -8.01 10.82
N MET A 156 2.89 -7.13 10.49
CA MET A 156 2.73 -6.14 9.41
C MET A 156 2.69 -6.77 8.03
N PHE A 157 3.37 -7.90 7.80
CA PHE A 157 3.31 -8.60 6.51
C PHE A 157 1.89 -9.08 6.19
N PHE A 158 1.12 -9.46 7.21
CA PHE A 158 -0.28 -9.83 7.09
C PHE A 158 -1.20 -8.60 7.04
N ALA A 159 -0.96 -7.62 7.91
CA ALA A 159 -1.76 -6.40 7.94
C ALA A 159 -1.76 -5.68 6.58
N THR A 160 -0.61 -5.53 5.96
CA THR A 160 -0.47 -4.87 4.67
C THR A 160 -1.23 -5.60 3.57
N HIS A 161 -1.36 -6.94 3.65
CA HIS A 161 -2.13 -7.70 2.66
C HIS A 161 -3.60 -7.28 2.63
N PHE A 162 -4.29 -7.23 3.77
CA PHE A 162 -5.71 -6.85 3.77
C PHE A 162 -5.93 -5.35 3.55
N TYR A 163 -5.00 -4.48 3.93
CA TYR A 163 -5.05 -3.07 3.55
C TYR A 163 -4.96 -2.91 2.04
N PHE A 164 -3.98 -3.53 1.41
CA PHE A 164 -3.71 -3.39 -0.02
C PHE A 164 -4.81 -4.01 -0.88
N THR A 165 -5.46 -5.11 -0.48
CA THR A 165 -6.62 -5.63 -1.21
C THR A 165 -7.73 -4.59 -1.31
N PHE A 166 -8.03 -3.90 -0.21
CA PHE A 166 -9.03 -2.85 -0.19
C PHE A 166 -8.64 -1.63 -1.03
N TYR A 167 -7.42 -1.11 -0.85
CA TYR A 167 -6.96 0.07 -1.58
C TYR A 167 -6.91 -0.16 -3.08
N HIS A 168 -6.45 -1.31 -3.53
CA HIS A 168 -6.37 -1.63 -4.95
C HIS A 168 -7.75 -1.88 -5.57
N ALA A 169 -8.69 -2.49 -4.85
CA ALA A 169 -10.06 -2.62 -5.31
C ALA A 169 -10.75 -1.25 -5.44
N LEU A 170 -10.57 -0.37 -4.46
CA LEU A 170 -11.09 1.00 -4.49
C LEU A 170 -10.50 1.80 -5.66
N SER A 171 -9.18 1.70 -5.87
CA SER A 171 -8.51 2.38 -6.98
C SER A 171 -9.00 1.88 -8.33
N ASN A 172 -9.24 0.57 -8.48
CA ASN A 172 -9.82 0.00 -9.69
C ASN A 172 -11.17 0.61 -10.03
N MET A 173 -12.02 0.84 -9.04
CA MET A 173 -13.32 1.50 -9.25
C MET A 173 -13.16 2.92 -9.78
N VAL A 174 -12.31 3.72 -9.15
CA VAL A 174 -12.11 5.13 -9.53
C VAL A 174 -11.46 5.24 -10.90
N ILE A 175 -10.40 4.49 -11.16
CA ILE A 175 -9.73 4.46 -12.48
C ILE A 175 -10.74 4.05 -13.56
N ARG A 176 -11.52 3.00 -13.34
CA ARG A 176 -12.54 2.53 -14.29
C ARG A 176 -13.61 3.58 -14.53
N LYS A 177 -14.07 4.25 -13.48
CA LYS A 177 -15.04 5.33 -13.60
C LYS A 177 -14.55 6.40 -14.57
N ILE A 178 -13.30 6.84 -14.43
CA ILE A 178 -12.70 7.84 -15.31
C ILE A 178 -12.57 7.30 -16.73
N VAL A 179 -11.97 6.12 -16.89
CA VAL A 179 -11.70 5.52 -18.21
C VAL A 179 -12.99 5.24 -18.99
N THR A 180 -14.10 4.97 -18.30
CA THR A 180 -15.39 4.71 -18.95
C THR A 180 -16.27 5.94 -19.13
N SER A 181 -16.02 7.03 -18.36
CA SER A 181 -16.83 8.26 -18.40
C SER A 181 -16.35 9.27 -19.44
N TYR A 182 -15.08 9.22 -19.81
CA TYR A 182 -14.44 10.27 -20.62
C TYR A 182 -13.81 9.72 -21.91
N ASP A 183 -13.81 10.51 -22.99
CA ASP A 183 -13.21 10.16 -24.26
C ASP A 183 -11.70 9.97 -24.15
N TYR A 184 -11.13 9.10 -24.99
CA TYR A 184 -9.69 8.85 -25.02
C TYR A 184 -8.95 10.04 -25.63
N THR A 185 -8.42 10.91 -24.75
CA THR A 185 -7.69 12.12 -25.11
C THR A 185 -6.49 12.30 -24.17
N ASN A 186 -5.51 13.11 -24.56
CA ASN A 186 -4.40 13.48 -23.67
C ASN A 186 -4.91 14.14 -22.39
N THR A 187 -5.96 14.97 -22.49
CA THR A 187 -6.59 15.61 -21.32
C THR A 187 -7.13 14.58 -20.34
N ARG A 188 -7.79 13.48 -20.81
CA ARG A 188 -8.22 12.38 -19.96
C ARG A 188 -7.03 11.68 -19.29
N THR A 189 -5.94 11.49 -20.04
CA THR A 189 -4.74 10.83 -19.49
C THR A 189 -4.13 11.67 -18.36
N ILE A 190 -4.02 12.98 -18.54
CA ILE A 190 -3.54 13.91 -17.51
C ILE A 190 -4.50 13.90 -16.32
N PHE A 191 -5.81 13.97 -16.56
CA PHE A 191 -6.82 13.89 -15.49
C PHE A 191 -6.72 12.60 -14.69
N LEU A 192 -6.59 11.46 -15.37
CA LEU A 192 -6.41 10.17 -14.73
C LEU A 192 -5.13 10.13 -13.87
N ALA A 193 -4.01 10.63 -14.41
CA ALA A 193 -2.76 10.71 -13.66
C ALA A 193 -2.90 11.59 -12.41
N THR A 194 -3.54 12.75 -12.52
CA THR A 194 -3.82 13.65 -11.41
C THR A 194 -4.66 12.98 -10.33
N VAL A 195 -5.72 12.25 -10.72
CA VAL A 195 -6.56 11.50 -9.76
C VAL A 195 -5.79 10.37 -9.10
N ILE A 196 -4.94 9.65 -9.83
CA ILE A 196 -4.08 8.60 -9.25
C ILE A 196 -3.14 9.21 -8.21
N VAL A 197 -2.49 10.32 -8.51
CA VAL A 197 -1.60 11.03 -7.56
C VAL A 197 -2.38 11.50 -6.32
N LEU A 198 -3.55 12.09 -6.51
CA LEU A 198 -4.42 12.52 -5.41
C LEU A 198 -4.83 11.33 -4.54
N MET A 199 -5.33 10.25 -5.12
CA MET A 199 -5.72 9.04 -4.38
C MET A 199 -4.55 8.45 -3.62
N SER A 200 -3.39 8.34 -4.26
CA SER A 200 -2.18 7.79 -3.67
C SER A 200 -1.72 8.60 -2.46
N TYR A 201 -1.73 9.91 -2.59
CA TYR A 201 -1.36 10.82 -1.51
C TYR A 201 -2.36 10.76 -0.34
N VAL A 202 -3.67 10.78 -0.65
CA VAL A 202 -4.73 10.67 0.36
C VAL A 202 -4.68 9.33 1.08
N THR A 203 -4.49 8.21 0.36
CA THR A 203 -4.38 6.87 0.97
C THR A 203 -3.20 6.81 1.93
N ALA A 204 -2.02 7.26 1.51
CA ALA A 204 -0.83 7.30 2.34
C ALA A 204 -1.00 8.22 3.56
N TYR A 205 -1.63 9.38 3.38
CA TYR A 205 -1.89 10.30 4.48
C TYR A 205 -2.89 9.73 5.50
N MET A 206 -3.99 9.14 5.02
CA MET A 206 -5.02 8.55 5.90
C MET A 206 -4.44 7.41 6.72
N GLU A 207 -3.58 6.58 6.15
CA GLU A 207 -2.86 5.53 6.89
C GLU A 207 -1.92 6.15 7.92
N THR A 208 -1.12 7.14 7.54
CA THR A 208 -0.24 7.87 8.47
C THR A 208 -1.04 8.52 9.61
N LEU A 209 -2.19 9.12 9.30
CA LEU A 209 -3.06 9.74 10.30
C LEU A 209 -3.59 8.71 11.30
N THR A 210 -4.03 7.55 10.81
CA THR A 210 -4.55 6.48 11.67
C THR A 210 -3.47 5.94 12.61
N ILE A 211 -2.25 5.71 12.12
CA ILE A 211 -1.15 5.19 12.95
C ILE A 211 -0.57 6.23 13.91
N SER A 212 -0.66 7.51 13.61
CA SER A 212 -0.07 8.57 14.44
C SER A 212 -0.76 8.75 15.80
N GLY A 213 -2.00 8.30 15.92
CA GLY A 213 -2.76 8.26 17.17
C GLY A 213 -2.40 7.10 18.09
N PHE A 214 -1.66 6.09 17.58
CA PHE A 214 -1.30 4.91 18.34
C PHE A 214 0.03 5.08 19.07
N THR A 215 0.10 4.55 20.28
CA THR A 215 1.36 4.43 21.03
C THR A 215 2.29 3.34 20.46
N CYS A 216 1.82 2.59 19.47
CA CYS A 216 2.56 1.53 18.78
C CYS A 216 3.59 2.02 17.77
N TYR A 217 3.71 3.34 17.60
CA TYR A 217 4.64 4.00 16.70
C TYR A 217 5.32 5.17 17.37
N THR A 218 6.62 5.32 17.14
CA THR A 218 7.35 6.54 17.50
C THR A 218 7.81 7.27 16.25
N PHE A 219 7.81 8.59 16.31
CA PHE A 219 8.23 9.48 15.23
C PHE A 219 9.15 10.56 15.79
N LYS A 220 10.29 10.78 15.14
CA LYS A 220 11.18 11.89 15.52
C LYS A 220 10.54 13.25 15.21
N ASP A 221 9.86 13.36 14.08
CA ASP A 221 9.11 14.55 13.65
C ASP A 221 7.79 14.13 12.98
N ARG A 222 6.68 14.30 13.69
CA ARG A 222 5.34 13.96 13.18
C ARG A 222 4.94 14.81 11.97
N GLY A 223 5.33 16.08 11.94
CA GLY A 223 5.01 16.97 10.82
C GLY A 223 5.68 16.51 9.53
N MET A 224 6.95 16.08 9.62
CA MET A 224 7.68 15.52 8.49
C MET A 224 7.02 14.23 7.98
N VAL A 225 6.55 13.36 8.89
CA VAL A 225 5.87 12.11 8.52
C VAL A 225 4.56 12.38 7.79
N TYR A 226 3.77 13.37 8.22
CA TYR A 226 2.52 13.74 7.54
C TYR A 226 2.75 14.30 6.13
N ALA A 227 3.71 15.20 5.95
CA ALA A 227 3.94 15.85 4.67
C ALA A 227 4.80 15.00 3.73
N LEU A 228 6.05 14.76 4.13
CA LEU A 228 7.03 14.06 3.32
C LEU A 228 6.77 12.54 3.32
N GLY A 229 6.42 11.98 4.47
CA GLY A 229 6.13 10.55 4.61
C GLY A 229 4.97 10.12 3.73
N SER A 230 3.89 10.91 3.68
CA SER A 230 2.76 10.63 2.80
C SER A 230 3.13 10.73 1.32
N ALA A 231 4.03 11.63 0.94
CA ALA A 231 4.52 11.74 -0.42
C ALA A 231 5.39 10.52 -0.81
N PHE A 232 6.32 10.12 0.05
CA PHE A 232 7.15 8.92 -0.15
C PHE A 232 6.31 7.65 -0.20
N TYR A 233 5.42 7.49 0.76
CA TYR A 233 4.54 6.32 0.78
C TYR A 233 3.55 6.33 -0.39
N GLY A 234 3.10 7.49 -0.84
CA GLY A 234 2.26 7.65 -2.01
C GLY A 234 2.88 7.08 -3.29
N ILE A 235 4.21 7.02 -3.40
CA ILE A 235 4.91 6.41 -4.56
C ILE A 235 4.49 4.96 -4.77
N TYR A 236 4.24 4.21 -3.70
CA TYR A 236 3.71 2.85 -3.77
C TYR A 236 2.46 2.78 -4.63
N PHE A 237 1.52 3.67 -4.35
CA PHE A 237 0.19 3.65 -4.93
C PHE A 237 0.16 4.31 -6.32
N ILE A 238 1.00 5.34 -6.55
CA ILE A 238 1.16 5.94 -7.88
C ILE A 238 1.57 4.87 -8.90
N VAL A 239 2.44 3.94 -8.51
CA VAL A 239 2.88 2.85 -9.37
C VAL A 239 1.89 1.69 -9.35
N SER A 240 1.50 1.22 -8.17
CA SER A 240 0.76 -0.04 -8.05
C SER A 240 -0.71 0.05 -8.48
N PHE A 241 -1.39 1.17 -8.28
CA PHE A 241 -2.79 1.32 -8.68
C PHE A 241 -3.00 1.13 -10.20
N PRO A 242 -2.26 1.82 -11.09
CA PRO A 242 -2.42 1.59 -12.52
C PRO A 242 -1.92 0.21 -12.95
N MET A 243 -0.89 -0.35 -12.32
CA MET A 243 -0.39 -1.69 -12.64
C MET A 243 -1.42 -2.75 -12.27
N PHE A 244 -2.02 -2.69 -11.08
CA PHE A 244 -3.07 -3.61 -10.67
C PHE A 244 -4.36 -3.42 -11.49
N PHE A 245 -4.70 -2.20 -11.90
CA PHE A 245 -5.83 -1.96 -12.79
C PHE A 245 -5.67 -2.62 -14.16
N ARG A 246 -4.45 -2.69 -14.69
CA ARG A 246 -4.14 -3.37 -15.97
C ARG A 246 -4.15 -4.88 -15.87
N PHE A 247 -4.03 -5.42 -14.66
CA PHE A 247 -4.09 -6.84 -14.41
C PHE A 247 -5.51 -7.35 -14.65
N ASP A 248 -5.68 -8.26 -15.63
CA ASP A 248 -6.98 -8.80 -16.03
C ASP A 248 -7.04 -10.34 -15.93
N GLU A 249 -8.21 -10.90 -16.21
CA GLU A 249 -8.48 -12.33 -16.11
C GLU A 249 -7.67 -13.20 -17.08
N ARG A 250 -7.24 -12.63 -18.22
CA ARG A 250 -6.47 -13.34 -19.25
C ARG A 250 -5.03 -13.60 -18.83
N LYS A 251 -4.55 -12.84 -17.85
CA LYS A 251 -3.20 -12.98 -17.31
C LYS A 251 -3.04 -14.33 -16.61
N THR A 252 -1.89 -14.97 -16.82
CA THR A 252 -1.53 -16.19 -16.12
C THR A 252 -1.10 -15.91 -14.68
N LEU A 253 -0.99 -16.94 -13.85
CA LEU A 253 -0.38 -16.80 -12.52
C LEU A 253 1.05 -16.29 -12.61
N TRP A 254 1.81 -16.75 -13.60
CA TRP A 254 3.17 -16.27 -13.83
C TRP A 254 3.21 -14.76 -14.11
N ASN A 255 2.27 -14.25 -14.90
CA ASN A 255 2.14 -12.81 -15.09
C ASN A 255 1.87 -12.07 -13.77
N SER A 256 1.03 -12.62 -12.87
CA SER A 256 0.81 -12.03 -11.54
C SER A 256 2.10 -11.88 -10.77
N ILE A 257 2.92 -12.94 -10.75
CA ILE A 257 4.20 -12.95 -10.04
C ILE A 257 5.15 -11.92 -10.65
N VAL A 258 5.39 -11.98 -11.97
CA VAL A 258 6.35 -11.10 -12.65
C VAL A 258 5.93 -9.63 -12.60
N GLU A 259 4.64 -9.34 -12.85
CA GLU A 259 4.14 -7.96 -12.81
C GLU A 259 4.20 -7.37 -11.40
N SER A 260 3.93 -8.17 -10.37
CA SER A 260 4.04 -7.73 -8.99
C SER A 260 5.50 -7.46 -8.59
N LEU A 261 6.43 -8.34 -8.94
CA LEU A 261 7.86 -8.14 -8.71
C LEU A 261 8.37 -6.89 -9.45
N ALA A 262 8.00 -6.74 -10.72
CA ALA A 262 8.37 -5.55 -11.52
C ALA A 262 7.81 -4.26 -10.92
N THR A 263 6.56 -4.29 -10.45
CA THR A 263 5.93 -3.15 -9.75
C THR A 263 6.70 -2.80 -8.48
N GLY A 264 7.05 -3.82 -7.68
CA GLY A 264 7.85 -3.63 -6.47
C GLY A 264 9.22 -3.04 -6.77
N MET A 265 9.92 -3.52 -7.80
CA MET A 265 11.21 -2.98 -8.20
C MET A 265 11.11 -1.53 -8.69
N MET A 266 10.06 -1.19 -9.45
CA MET A 266 9.83 0.18 -9.90
C MET A 266 9.61 1.14 -8.72
N VAL A 267 8.84 0.73 -7.72
CA VAL A 267 8.67 1.53 -6.49
C VAL A 267 9.99 1.71 -5.77
N LEU A 268 10.80 0.66 -5.63
CA LEU A 268 12.10 0.72 -4.98
C LEU A 268 13.03 1.73 -5.66
N LEU A 269 13.13 1.66 -7.00
CA LEU A 269 13.94 2.59 -7.78
C LEU A 269 13.47 4.05 -7.64
N LEU A 270 12.15 4.29 -7.67
CA LEU A 270 11.59 5.63 -7.51
C LEU A 270 11.81 6.19 -6.10
N LEU A 271 11.65 5.36 -5.07
CA LEU A 271 11.93 5.75 -3.69
C LEU A 271 13.41 6.12 -3.52
N ASP A 272 14.30 5.32 -4.09
CA ASP A 272 15.72 5.59 -4.02
C ASP A 272 16.12 6.87 -4.77
N PHE A 273 15.57 7.04 -5.98
CA PHE A 273 15.77 8.26 -6.77
C PHE A 273 15.29 9.51 -6.04
N VAL A 274 14.07 9.50 -5.49
CA VAL A 274 13.54 10.66 -4.75
C VAL A 274 14.35 10.92 -3.47
N ARG A 275 14.80 9.87 -2.80
CA ARG A 275 15.69 10.01 -1.65
C ARG A 275 16.99 10.75 -2.00
N VAL A 276 17.66 10.34 -3.06
CA VAL A 276 18.92 10.95 -3.51
C VAL A 276 18.69 12.40 -3.97
N CYS A 277 17.65 12.63 -4.79
CA CYS A 277 17.42 13.94 -5.39
C CYS A 277 16.78 14.97 -4.46
N VAL A 278 15.93 14.54 -3.51
CA VAL A 278 15.13 15.44 -2.67
C VAL A 278 15.72 15.58 -1.27
N VAL A 279 16.19 14.48 -0.69
CA VAL A 279 16.72 14.49 0.68
C VAL A 279 18.20 14.85 0.73
N GLY A 280 18.92 14.68 -0.41
CA GLY A 280 20.35 15.02 -0.51
C GLY A 280 21.26 14.20 0.42
N GLU A 281 20.71 13.16 1.06
CA GLU A 281 21.51 12.23 1.83
C GLU A 281 22.29 11.33 0.87
N ASP A 282 23.59 11.47 0.90
CA ASP A 282 24.54 10.51 0.36
C ASP A 282 24.43 9.21 1.18
N LEU A 283 23.32 8.51 1.00
CA LEU A 283 23.15 7.17 1.51
C LEU A 283 23.88 6.25 0.53
N SER A 284 25.21 6.37 0.52
CA SER A 284 26.03 5.23 0.14
C SER A 284 25.42 4.05 0.89
N ILE A 285 24.88 3.11 0.13
CA ILE A 285 24.17 1.92 0.55
C ILE A 285 24.77 1.38 1.85
N ARG A 286 24.28 1.81 3.01
CA ARG A 286 24.70 1.24 4.30
C ARG A 286 24.36 -0.25 4.39
N LEU A 287 23.52 -0.76 3.48
CA LEU A 287 23.27 -2.17 3.26
C LEU A 287 24.52 -2.95 2.78
N LEU A 288 25.58 -2.28 2.30
CA LEU A 288 26.80 -2.91 1.78
C LEU A 288 28.08 -2.32 2.38
N ARG A 289 28.03 -1.50 3.41
CA ARG A 289 29.26 -1.22 4.15
C ARG A 289 29.56 -2.43 5.02
N PRO A 290 30.65 -3.18 4.74
CA PRO A 290 31.18 -4.09 5.75
C PRO A 290 31.41 -3.22 7.00
N CYS A 291 31.00 -3.70 8.18
CA CYS A 291 31.40 -3.10 9.44
C CYS A 291 32.86 -2.77 9.33
N LYS A 292 33.24 -1.47 9.47
CA LYS A 292 34.64 -1.13 9.68
C LYS A 292 35.02 -1.95 10.90
N SER A 293 35.88 -2.93 10.69
CA SER A 293 36.51 -3.64 11.77
C SER A 293 37.37 -2.64 12.53
N ASP A 294 36.79 -2.00 13.53
CA ASP A 294 37.60 -1.53 14.63
C ASP A 294 38.18 -2.80 15.26
N ALA A 295 39.51 -2.94 15.14
CA ALA A 295 40.29 -4.12 15.51
C ALA A 295 40.23 -4.44 17.03
N SER A 296 39.19 -4.01 17.74
CA SER A 296 38.98 -4.24 19.16
C SER A 296 37.64 -4.91 19.53
N LEU A 297 36.77 -5.24 18.54
CA LEU A 297 35.53 -5.92 18.82
C LEU A 297 35.56 -7.32 18.24
N THR A 298 35.84 -8.29 19.08
CA THR A 298 35.62 -9.72 18.83
C THR A 298 34.16 -9.94 18.42
N CYS A 299 33.95 -10.50 17.24
CA CYS A 299 32.64 -10.90 16.75
C CYS A 299 31.98 -11.86 17.72
N ALA A 300 31.01 -11.42 18.47
CA ALA A 300 30.10 -12.29 19.19
C ALA A 300 29.09 -12.87 18.16
N PRO A 301 28.81 -14.18 18.20
CA PRO A 301 27.90 -14.80 17.24
C PRO A 301 26.48 -14.33 17.49
N PHE A 302 25.84 -13.86 16.43
CA PHE A 302 24.39 -13.68 16.25
C PHE A 302 23.55 -13.35 17.49
N THR A 303 23.72 -12.16 18.05
CA THR A 303 22.69 -11.52 18.86
C THR A 303 22.32 -10.22 18.17
N GLY A 304 21.10 -10.16 17.59
CA GLY A 304 20.64 -9.08 16.72
C GLY A 304 20.61 -7.70 17.37
N LYS A 305 21.76 -7.04 17.43
CA LYS A 305 21.89 -5.61 17.61
C LYS A 305 22.58 -5.06 16.37
N TYR A 306 21.81 -4.39 15.54
CA TYR A 306 22.33 -3.64 14.40
C TYR A 306 23.05 -2.39 14.93
N CYS A 307 24.28 -2.20 14.50
CA CYS A 307 24.98 -0.92 14.61
C CYS A 307 24.32 0.14 13.71
#